data_d934c6a4522a0bd6f25f18c9f5c01520
#
_entry.id   d934c6a4522a0bd6f25f18c9f5c01520
#
_cell.length_a   1.000
_cell.length_b   1.000
_cell.length_c   1.000
_cell.angle_alpha   90.00
_cell.angle_beta   90.00
_cell.angle_gamma   90.00
#
_symmetry.space_group_name_H-M   'P 1'
#
loop_
_entity.id
_entity.type
_entity.pdbx_description
1 polymer ?
#
loop_
_entity_poly.entity_id
_entity_poly.type
_entity_poly.pdbx_seq_one_letter_code
_entity_poly.pdbx_strand_id
1 'polypeptide(L)'
;MNPHTLIKGVCYLPNFIAHADNLLTHLLQEVVWDTRMQARLTASFGKAYNYSQMTYPEQTMLPVLADLLPNIETEVGFLPNNCLINHYANGQARMGYHSDQTDILLEDTGIVILSLGSERNLVFRNTDEPEQKISYTLAHGSLLYMNQAVQQLWQHAIPTSKAKDIRLSLTFRCLQ
;
A
#
# COMPACT_ATOMS: atom_id res chain seq x y z
N MET A 1 23.34 1.49 9.54
CA MET A 1 22.40 0.41 9.94
C MET A 1 22.10 -0.41 8.69
N ASN A 2 22.36 -1.70 8.73
CA ASN A 2 22.07 -2.59 7.62
C ASN A 2 20.59 -2.48 7.22
N PRO A 3 20.25 -2.34 5.94
CA PRO A 3 18.91 -2.58 5.51
C PRO A 3 18.67 -4.08 5.66
N HIS A 4 18.07 -4.47 6.75
CA HIS A 4 17.70 -5.85 6.93
C HIS A 4 16.62 -6.19 5.90
N THR A 5 17.00 -6.86 4.83
CA THR A 5 16.06 -7.58 4.00
C THR A 5 15.55 -8.75 4.85
N LEU A 6 14.62 -8.44 5.74
CA LEU A 6 14.09 -9.39 6.69
C LEU A 6 13.24 -10.45 5.97
N ILE A 7 12.67 -10.11 4.82
CA ILE A 7 11.88 -10.99 3.96
C ILE A 7 12.42 -10.91 2.52
N LYS A 8 12.80 -12.04 1.95
CA LYS A 8 13.20 -12.12 0.54
C LYS A 8 12.01 -11.71 -0.35
N GLY A 9 12.24 -10.75 -1.24
CA GLY A 9 11.20 -10.21 -2.13
C GLY A 9 10.48 -8.98 -1.58
N VAL A 10 10.86 -8.50 -0.39
CA VAL A 10 10.43 -7.20 0.16
C VAL A 10 11.59 -6.21 0.11
N CYS A 11 11.31 -5.01 -0.40
CA CYS A 11 12.24 -3.88 -0.39
C CYS A 11 11.56 -2.69 0.30
N TYR A 12 12.28 -2.00 1.19
CA TYR A 12 11.79 -0.81 1.89
C TYR A 12 12.72 0.37 1.69
N LEU A 13 12.17 1.48 1.23
CA LEU A 13 12.87 2.73 0.96
C LEU A 13 12.23 3.86 1.77
N PRO A 14 12.87 4.36 2.83
CA PRO A 14 12.44 5.58 3.49
C PRO A 14 12.70 6.78 2.59
N ASN A 15 11.91 7.85 2.75
CA ASN A 15 12.09 9.13 2.02
C ASN A 15 12.02 9.01 0.48
N PHE A 16 11.17 8.14 -0.04
CA PHE A 16 10.99 7.98 -1.49
C PHE A 16 10.26 9.17 -2.12
N ILE A 17 9.31 9.79 -1.40
CA ILE A 17 8.52 10.93 -1.88
C ILE A 17 9.10 12.24 -1.35
N ALA A 18 9.61 13.10 -2.24
CA ALA A 18 10.27 14.35 -1.87
C ALA A 18 9.34 15.39 -1.20
N HIS A 19 8.06 15.46 -1.61
CA HIS A 19 7.08 16.44 -1.11
C HIS A 19 5.85 15.74 -0.53
N ALA A 20 6.09 14.80 0.39
CA ALA A 20 5.06 13.94 0.94
C ALA A 20 3.95 14.70 1.67
N ASP A 21 4.27 15.80 2.38
CA ASP A 21 3.25 16.64 3.05
C ASP A 21 2.28 17.29 2.05
N ASN A 22 2.80 17.80 0.94
CA ASN A 22 1.98 18.41 -0.11
C ASN A 22 1.06 17.36 -0.76
N LEU A 23 1.59 16.18 -1.04
CA LEU A 23 0.82 15.07 -1.61
C LEU A 23 -0.29 14.63 -0.65
N LEU A 24 0.01 14.48 0.64
CA LEU A 24 -0.97 14.13 1.66
C LEU A 24 -2.11 15.16 1.70
N THR A 25 -1.77 16.44 1.79
CA THR A 25 -2.75 17.52 1.85
C THR A 25 -3.65 17.54 0.61
N HIS A 26 -3.04 17.40 -0.58
CA HIS A 26 -3.78 17.38 -1.84
C HIS A 26 -4.76 16.21 -1.91
N LEU A 27 -4.32 15.00 -1.58
CA LEU A 27 -5.18 13.81 -1.62
C LEU A 27 -6.33 13.90 -0.61
N LEU A 28 -6.09 14.45 0.58
CA LEU A 28 -7.16 14.66 1.57
C LEU A 28 -8.22 15.64 1.11
N GLN A 29 -7.86 16.62 0.28
CA GLN A 29 -8.77 17.63 -0.25
C GLN A 29 -9.54 17.16 -1.49
N GLU A 30 -8.90 16.42 -2.39
CA GLU A 30 -9.42 16.10 -3.72
C GLU A 30 -10.13 14.74 -3.81
N VAL A 31 -9.76 13.77 -2.95
CA VAL A 31 -10.29 12.42 -3.06
C VAL A 31 -11.68 12.32 -2.46
N VAL A 32 -12.62 11.78 -3.25
CA VAL A 32 -13.94 11.38 -2.77
C VAL A 32 -13.84 9.96 -2.19
N TRP A 33 -14.08 9.84 -0.90
CA TRP A 33 -13.87 8.61 -0.18
C TRP A 33 -15.08 7.68 -0.21
N ASP A 34 -14.84 6.40 -0.49
CA ASP A 34 -15.82 5.33 -0.32
C ASP A 34 -15.93 4.97 1.17
N THR A 35 -17.14 5.00 1.69
CA THR A 35 -17.45 4.78 3.11
C THR A 35 -18.08 3.41 3.40
N ARG A 36 -18.19 2.53 2.39
CA ARG A 36 -18.83 1.21 2.56
C ARG A 36 -18.08 0.28 3.51
N MET A 37 -16.75 0.44 3.60
CA MET A 37 -15.91 -0.34 4.51
C MET A 37 -15.87 0.35 5.89
N GLN A 38 -16.15 -0.40 6.97
CA GLN A 38 -16.20 0.16 8.33
C GLN A 38 -14.81 0.44 8.91
N ALA A 39 -13.81 -0.38 8.57
CA ALA A 39 -12.49 -0.31 9.20
C ALA A 39 -11.65 0.89 8.73
N ARG A 40 -11.91 1.42 7.54
CA ARG A 40 -11.21 2.53 6.90
C ARG A 40 -11.97 3.02 5.67
N LEU A 41 -11.67 4.23 5.21
CA LEU A 41 -12.16 4.74 3.94
C LEU A 41 -11.25 4.27 2.79
N THR A 42 -11.80 4.19 1.59
CA THR A 42 -11.06 3.74 0.41
C THR A 42 -11.35 4.61 -0.82
N ALA A 43 -10.44 4.62 -1.78
CA ALA A 43 -10.64 5.15 -3.12
C ALA A 43 -9.73 4.38 -4.10
N SER A 44 -10.20 4.14 -5.33
CA SER A 44 -9.43 3.43 -6.35
C SER A 44 -9.39 4.23 -7.63
N PHE A 45 -8.22 4.30 -8.25
CA PHE A 45 -7.94 5.02 -9.49
C PHE A 45 -7.21 4.12 -10.49
N GLY A 46 -7.34 4.42 -11.78
CA GLY A 46 -6.82 3.60 -12.86
C GLY A 46 -7.75 2.44 -13.16
N LYS A 47 -7.16 1.31 -13.59
CA LYS A 47 -7.89 0.11 -13.98
C LYS A 47 -8.82 -0.39 -12.87
N ALA A 48 -9.99 -0.92 -13.25
CA ALA A 48 -10.97 -1.46 -12.31
C ALA A 48 -10.36 -2.52 -11.39
N TYR A 49 -10.73 -2.49 -10.10
CA TYR A 49 -10.17 -3.36 -9.09
C TYR A 49 -11.25 -3.88 -8.13
N ASN A 50 -11.23 -5.17 -7.88
CA ASN A 50 -12.11 -5.81 -6.93
C ASN A 50 -11.30 -6.21 -5.68
N TYR A 51 -11.74 -5.76 -4.52
CA TYR A 51 -11.04 -5.99 -3.26
C TYR A 51 -12.04 -6.18 -2.11
N SER A 52 -11.84 -7.23 -1.31
CA SER A 52 -12.63 -7.46 -0.09
C SER A 52 -14.15 -7.39 -0.34
N GLN A 53 -14.64 -8.04 -1.39
CA GLN A 53 -16.04 -8.02 -1.86
C GLN A 53 -16.51 -6.62 -2.34
N MET A 54 -15.62 -5.66 -2.42
CA MET A 54 -15.85 -4.33 -2.98
C MET A 54 -15.50 -4.34 -4.47
N THR A 55 -16.31 -3.68 -5.28
CA THR A 55 -16.01 -3.41 -6.68
C THR A 55 -15.68 -1.96 -6.86
N TYR A 56 -14.50 -1.68 -7.38
CA TYR A 56 -14.07 -0.34 -7.75
C TYR A 56 -14.02 -0.25 -9.27
N PRO A 57 -14.89 0.58 -9.89
CA PRO A 57 -14.86 0.77 -11.34
C PRO A 57 -13.57 1.47 -11.77
N GLU A 58 -13.26 1.35 -13.05
CA GLU A 58 -12.16 2.12 -13.65
C GLU A 58 -12.41 3.62 -13.49
N GLN A 59 -11.38 4.33 -13.06
CA GLN A 59 -11.38 5.78 -12.95
C GLN A 59 -10.07 6.34 -13.52
N THR A 60 -10.12 7.55 -14.06
CA THR A 60 -8.90 8.24 -14.48
C THR A 60 -7.95 8.41 -13.30
N MET A 61 -6.68 8.04 -13.50
CA MET A 61 -5.64 8.27 -12.51
C MET A 61 -5.54 9.77 -12.21
N LEU A 62 -5.58 10.15 -10.92
CA LEU A 62 -5.39 11.56 -10.55
C LEU A 62 -4.02 12.05 -11.02
N PRO A 63 -3.89 13.29 -11.50
CA PRO A 63 -2.60 13.82 -11.96
C PRO A 63 -1.47 13.64 -10.95
N VAL A 64 -1.72 13.91 -9.67
CA VAL A 64 -0.71 13.76 -8.60
C VAL A 64 -0.27 12.31 -8.37
N LEU A 65 -1.14 11.33 -8.67
CA LEU A 65 -0.78 9.90 -8.63
C LEU A 65 -0.02 9.51 -9.91
N ALA A 66 -0.45 10.02 -11.06
CA ALA A 66 0.22 9.80 -12.34
C ALA A 66 1.68 10.33 -12.32
N ASP A 67 1.92 11.46 -11.66
CA ASP A 67 3.25 12.05 -11.50
C ASP A 67 4.22 11.17 -10.69
N LEU A 68 3.72 10.25 -9.88
CA LEU A 68 4.54 9.29 -9.12
C LEU A 68 4.98 8.09 -9.96
N LEU A 69 4.24 7.74 -11.01
CA LEU A 69 4.43 6.50 -11.77
C LEU A 69 5.82 6.35 -12.39
N PRO A 70 6.44 7.38 -13.00
CA PRO A 70 7.79 7.23 -13.56
C PRO A 70 8.86 6.88 -12.52
N ASN A 71 8.76 7.46 -11.32
CA ASN A 71 9.69 7.18 -10.23
C ASN A 71 9.46 5.77 -9.67
N ILE A 72 8.20 5.35 -9.56
CA ILE A 72 7.85 3.97 -9.15
C ILE A 72 8.40 2.99 -10.18
N GLU A 73 8.14 3.21 -11.49
CA GLU A 73 8.64 2.36 -12.56
C GLU A 73 10.17 2.21 -12.54
N THR A 74 10.87 3.32 -12.32
CA THR A 74 12.34 3.32 -12.21
C THR A 74 12.81 2.44 -11.06
N GLU A 75 12.10 2.46 -9.94
CA GLU A 75 12.49 1.72 -8.74
C GLU A 75 12.16 0.23 -8.80
N VAL A 76 10.97 -0.12 -9.33
CA VAL A 76 10.45 -1.49 -9.26
C VAL A 76 10.43 -2.24 -10.59
N GLY A 77 10.72 -1.55 -11.71
CA GLY A 77 10.86 -2.13 -13.05
C GLY A 77 9.55 -2.38 -13.81
N PHE A 78 8.42 -1.88 -13.34
CA PHE A 78 7.14 -1.94 -14.05
C PHE A 78 6.29 -0.70 -13.80
N LEU A 79 5.42 -0.36 -14.75
CA LEU A 79 4.51 0.78 -14.68
C LEU A 79 3.16 0.33 -14.10
N PRO A 80 2.77 0.75 -12.90
CA PRO A 80 1.44 0.44 -12.35
C PRO A 80 0.31 1.07 -13.17
N ASN A 81 -0.84 0.41 -13.20
CA ASN A 81 -2.05 0.90 -13.87
C ASN A 81 -3.26 1.06 -12.92
N ASN A 82 -3.07 0.76 -11.64
CA ASN A 82 -4.08 0.94 -10.59
C ASN A 82 -3.43 1.46 -9.31
N CYS A 83 -4.19 2.29 -8.59
CA CYS A 83 -3.86 2.73 -7.23
C CYS A 83 -5.09 2.63 -6.34
N LEU A 84 -5.04 1.76 -5.33
CA LEU A 84 -6.02 1.73 -4.24
C LEU A 84 -5.48 2.53 -3.06
N ILE A 85 -6.22 3.54 -2.63
CA ILE A 85 -5.89 4.32 -1.44
C ILE A 85 -6.72 3.83 -0.27
N ASN A 86 -6.05 3.50 0.84
CA ASN A 86 -6.68 3.25 2.12
C ASN A 86 -6.42 4.44 3.06
N HIS A 87 -7.49 4.98 3.62
CA HIS A 87 -7.46 6.10 4.56
C HIS A 87 -7.73 5.57 5.96
N TYR A 88 -6.71 5.59 6.80
CA TYR A 88 -6.77 5.26 8.21
C TYR A 88 -6.93 6.55 9.02
N ALA A 89 -8.11 6.79 9.58
CA ALA A 89 -8.40 8.04 10.29
C ALA A 89 -7.53 8.24 11.55
N ASN A 90 -7.14 7.15 12.19
CA ASN A 90 -6.28 7.13 13.37
C ASN A 90 -5.76 5.71 13.61
N GLY A 91 -5.16 5.47 14.75
CA GLY A 91 -4.62 4.16 15.13
C GLY A 91 -5.64 3.04 15.34
N GLN A 92 -6.93 3.35 15.49
CA GLN A 92 -7.97 2.33 15.63
C GLN A 92 -8.37 1.71 14.28
N ALA A 93 -8.24 2.48 13.19
CA ALA A 93 -8.39 1.97 11.84
C ALA A 93 -7.29 0.93 11.55
N ARG A 94 -7.68 -0.19 10.94
CA ARG A 94 -6.80 -1.37 10.80
C ARG A 94 -7.05 -2.13 9.52
N MET A 95 -6.15 -3.04 9.21
CA MET A 95 -6.31 -4.09 8.20
C MET A 95 -5.84 -5.40 8.81
N GLY A 96 -6.72 -6.43 8.80
CA GLY A 96 -6.40 -7.76 9.29
C GLY A 96 -5.36 -8.48 8.42
N TYR A 97 -4.85 -9.61 8.92
CA TYR A 97 -3.92 -10.45 8.16
C TYR A 97 -4.57 -10.98 6.89
N HIS A 98 -3.92 -10.75 5.76
CA HIS A 98 -4.32 -11.23 4.44
C HIS A 98 -3.08 -11.34 3.54
N SER A 99 -3.22 -12.08 2.46
CA SER A 99 -2.34 -11.99 1.29
C SER A 99 -3.08 -11.27 0.18
N ASP A 100 -2.38 -10.51 -0.63
CA ASP A 100 -2.98 -9.91 -1.82
C ASP A 100 -3.19 -10.97 -2.89
N GLN A 101 -4.25 -10.78 -3.66
CA GLN A 101 -4.57 -11.62 -4.80
C GLN A 101 -3.54 -11.39 -5.91
N THR A 102 -2.92 -12.46 -6.41
CA THR A 102 -1.84 -12.37 -7.42
C THR A 102 -2.26 -12.80 -8.81
N ASP A 103 -3.32 -13.58 -8.95
CA ASP A 103 -3.86 -14.05 -10.23
C ASP A 103 -4.45 -12.94 -11.13
N ILE A 104 -4.67 -11.76 -10.57
CA ILE A 104 -5.11 -10.56 -11.30
C ILE A 104 -3.95 -9.64 -11.67
N LEU A 105 -2.74 -9.92 -11.21
CA LEU A 105 -1.55 -9.11 -11.50
C LEU A 105 -0.91 -9.55 -12.82
N LEU A 106 -0.32 -8.59 -13.51
CA LEU A 106 0.54 -8.88 -14.65
C LEU A 106 1.76 -9.70 -14.17
N GLU A 107 2.18 -10.67 -14.98
CA GLU A 107 3.35 -11.52 -14.69
C GLU A 107 4.60 -10.65 -14.43
N ASP A 108 5.47 -11.12 -13.56
CA ASP A 108 6.72 -10.46 -13.15
C ASP A 108 6.55 -9.07 -12.50
N THR A 109 5.34 -8.69 -12.10
CA THR A 109 5.10 -7.48 -11.33
C THR A 109 4.90 -7.79 -9.84
N GLY A 110 4.75 -6.75 -9.04
CA GLY A 110 4.50 -6.86 -7.61
C GLY A 110 3.58 -5.76 -7.11
N ILE A 111 3.62 -5.53 -5.81
CA ILE A 111 2.78 -4.57 -5.11
C ILE A 111 3.67 -3.50 -4.47
N VAL A 112 3.34 -2.25 -4.73
CA VAL A 112 4.02 -1.08 -4.17
C VAL A 112 3.08 -0.38 -3.19
N ILE A 113 3.56 -0.11 -1.99
CA ILE A 113 2.86 0.67 -0.97
C ILE A 113 3.64 1.95 -0.71
N LEU A 114 3.05 3.09 -1.03
CA LEU A 114 3.52 4.39 -0.57
C LEU A 114 2.75 4.80 0.68
N SER A 115 3.45 5.31 1.69
CA SER A 115 2.86 5.70 2.97
C SER A 115 2.95 7.20 3.20
N LEU A 116 1.82 7.80 3.58
CA LEU A 116 1.71 9.23 3.88
C LEU A 116 1.06 9.43 5.26
N GLY A 117 1.55 10.40 6.00
CA GLY A 117 1.00 10.76 7.31
C GLY A 117 1.60 9.94 8.44
N SER A 118 0.76 9.50 9.36
CA SER A 118 1.17 8.82 10.59
C SER A 118 1.89 7.50 10.32
N GLU A 119 2.98 7.23 11.01
CA GLU A 119 3.68 5.95 10.93
C GLU A 119 2.82 4.80 11.44
N ARG A 120 2.83 3.71 10.73
CA ARG A 120 2.16 2.46 11.12
C ARG A 120 3.08 1.28 10.81
N ASN A 121 2.95 0.24 11.59
CA ASN A 121 3.64 -1.02 11.32
C ASN A 121 2.85 -1.84 10.30
N LEU A 122 3.55 -2.34 9.28
CA LEU A 122 3.11 -3.44 8.44
C LEU A 122 3.73 -4.71 9.01
N VAL A 123 2.90 -5.57 9.57
CA VAL A 123 3.35 -6.81 10.21
C VAL A 123 3.11 -7.97 9.27
N PHE A 124 4.18 -8.63 8.88
CA PHE A 124 4.15 -9.88 8.14
C PHE A 124 4.10 -11.06 9.11
N ARG A 125 3.32 -12.05 8.77
CA ARG A 125 3.21 -13.34 9.46
C ARG A 125 3.44 -14.45 8.46
N ASN A 126 4.37 -15.36 8.75
CA ASN A 126 4.62 -16.52 7.87
C ASN A 126 3.37 -17.42 7.83
N THR A 127 3.03 -17.92 6.64
CA THR A 127 1.83 -18.73 6.44
C THR A 127 1.95 -20.11 7.11
N ASP A 128 3.13 -20.73 7.03
CA ASP A 128 3.39 -22.06 7.58
C ASP A 128 3.79 -22.01 9.06
N GLU A 129 4.47 -20.95 9.47
CA GLU A 129 4.93 -20.73 10.85
C GLU A 129 4.36 -19.40 11.39
N PRO A 130 3.08 -19.34 11.84
CA PRO A 130 2.39 -18.08 12.20
C PRO A 130 3.03 -17.32 13.36
N GLU A 131 3.85 -17.98 14.19
CA GLU A 131 4.60 -17.31 15.25
C GLU A 131 5.77 -16.48 14.71
N GLN A 132 6.26 -16.81 13.50
CA GLN A 132 7.27 -16.01 12.82
C GLN A 132 6.65 -14.73 12.27
N LYS A 133 6.95 -13.62 12.93
CA LYS A 133 6.45 -12.29 12.56
C LYS A 133 7.62 -11.34 12.32
N ILE A 134 7.48 -10.52 11.28
CA ILE A 134 8.44 -9.49 10.91
C ILE A 134 7.67 -8.20 10.67
N SER A 135 8.18 -7.08 11.21
CA SER A 135 7.51 -5.80 11.13
C SER A 135 8.36 -4.76 10.42
N TYR A 136 7.74 -4.02 9.52
CA TYR A 136 8.29 -2.81 8.90
C TYR A 136 7.54 -1.59 9.41
N THR A 137 8.24 -0.61 9.94
CA THR A 137 7.65 0.69 10.27
C THR A 137 7.59 1.54 9.02
N LEU A 138 6.38 1.78 8.53
CA LEU A 138 6.12 2.54 7.31
C LEU A 138 6.11 4.03 7.62
N ALA A 139 7.25 4.69 7.36
CA ALA A 139 7.42 6.11 7.58
C ALA A 139 6.67 6.95 6.53
N HIS A 140 6.38 8.20 6.89
CA HIS A 140 5.84 9.21 5.97
C HIS A 140 6.76 9.41 4.78
N GLY A 141 6.22 9.28 3.56
CA GLY A 141 6.98 9.38 2.30
C GLY A 141 7.76 8.14 1.91
N SER A 142 7.58 7.02 2.60
CA SER A 142 8.27 5.76 2.29
C SER A 142 7.59 4.96 1.19
N LEU A 143 8.39 4.10 0.53
CA LEU A 143 7.95 3.05 -0.37
C LEU A 143 8.29 1.70 0.24
N LEU A 144 7.34 0.77 0.19
CA LEU A 144 7.57 -0.65 0.40
C LEU A 144 7.11 -1.41 -0.86
N TYR A 145 7.99 -2.21 -1.41
CA TYR A 145 7.69 -3.14 -2.50
C TYR A 145 7.68 -4.57 -2.00
N MET A 146 6.77 -5.38 -2.53
CA MET A 146 6.75 -6.83 -2.35
C MET A 146 6.41 -7.53 -3.65
N ASN A 147 7.22 -8.53 -4.03
CA ASN A 147 6.96 -9.34 -5.20
C ASN A 147 5.83 -10.35 -4.96
N GLN A 148 5.37 -11.02 -6.03
CA GLN A 148 4.24 -11.96 -5.94
C GLN A 148 4.54 -13.17 -5.04
N ALA A 149 5.78 -13.65 -4.97
CA ALA A 149 6.15 -14.79 -4.13
C ALA A 149 5.93 -14.51 -2.63
N VAL A 150 6.06 -13.27 -2.20
CA VAL A 150 5.77 -12.86 -0.81
C VAL A 150 4.32 -13.18 -0.42
N GLN A 151 3.37 -13.03 -1.36
CA GLN A 151 1.95 -13.28 -1.10
C GLN A 151 1.62 -14.76 -0.89
N GLN A 152 2.48 -15.66 -1.33
CA GLN A 152 2.32 -17.11 -1.13
C GLN A 152 2.84 -17.56 0.25
N LEU A 153 3.88 -16.89 0.74
CA LEU A 153 4.60 -17.29 1.94
C LEU A 153 4.22 -16.48 3.18
N TRP A 154 3.67 -15.28 2.98
CA TRP A 154 3.39 -14.33 4.05
C TRP A 154 2.01 -13.70 3.92
N GLN A 155 1.34 -13.57 5.04
CA GLN A 155 0.23 -12.64 5.22
C GLN A 155 0.75 -11.36 5.85
N HIS A 156 0.08 -10.24 5.59
CA HIS A 156 0.43 -8.96 6.20
C HIS A 156 -0.79 -8.24 6.76
N ALA A 157 -0.56 -7.39 7.75
CA ALA A 157 -1.60 -6.66 8.47
C ALA A 157 -1.10 -5.27 8.88
N ILE A 158 -2.04 -4.34 9.03
CA ILE A 158 -1.85 -3.08 9.74
C ILE A 158 -2.63 -3.20 11.06
N PRO A 159 -1.97 -3.55 12.18
CA PRO A 159 -2.64 -3.66 13.47
C PRO A 159 -3.04 -2.29 14.02
N THR A 160 -3.91 -2.27 15.00
CA THR A 160 -4.22 -1.05 15.77
C THR A 160 -2.97 -0.49 16.43
N SER A 161 -2.94 0.81 16.65
CA SER A 161 -1.84 1.52 17.28
C SER A 161 -2.36 2.68 18.15
N LYS A 162 -1.44 3.40 18.78
CA LYS A 162 -1.75 4.62 19.56
C LYS A 162 -1.72 5.89 18.69
N ALA A 163 -1.51 5.77 17.38
CA ALA A 163 -1.48 6.90 16.46
C ALA A 163 -2.80 7.66 16.51
N LYS A 164 -2.72 8.99 16.59
CA LYS A 164 -3.89 9.88 16.65
C LYS A 164 -4.21 10.50 15.29
N ASP A 165 -3.22 10.55 14.41
CA ASP A 165 -3.28 11.25 13.15
C ASP A 165 -3.56 10.30 11.97
N ILE A 166 -3.98 10.88 10.86
CA ILE A 166 -4.33 10.20 9.63
C ILE A 166 -3.10 9.52 8.99
N ARG A 167 -3.32 8.36 8.40
CA ARG A 167 -2.41 7.75 7.43
C ARG A 167 -3.14 7.42 6.14
N LEU A 168 -2.55 7.77 5.01
CA LEU A 168 -2.92 7.24 3.69
C LEU A 168 -1.93 6.16 3.27
N SER A 169 -2.46 5.05 2.76
CA SER A 169 -1.68 4.00 2.10
C SER A 169 -2.06 3.98 0.63
N LEU A 170 -1.13 4.29 -0.26
CA LEU A 170 -1.31 4.25 -1.70
C LEU A 170 -0.74 2.93 -2.20
N THR A 171 -1.60 2.00 -2.58
CA THR A 171 -1.19 0.66 -3.03
C THR A 171 -1.30 0.58 -4.55
N PHE A 172 -0.16 0.54 -5.22
CA PHE A 172 -0.04 0.48 -6.67
C PHE A 172 0.15 -0.95 -7.15
N ARG A 173 -0.53 -1.29 -8.23
CA ARG A 173 -0.49 -2.61 -8.90
C ARG A 173 -0.48 -2.45 -10.41
N CYS A 174 0.03 -3.46 -11.11
CA CYS A 174 -0.17 -3.63 -12.54
C CYS A 174 -1.16 -4.78 -12.74
N LEU A 175 -2.42 -4.45 -13.03
CA LEU A 175 -3.51 -5.40 -13.25
C LEU A 175 -3.54 -5.87 -14.71
N GLN A 176 -3.93 -7.15 -14.93
CA GLN A 176 -4.11 -7.72 -16.26
C GLN A 176 -5.23 -7.05 -17.04
#